data_f69ccb9fd377967846c65b7f6ea8ed6b
#
_entry.id   f69ccb9fd377967846c65b7f6ea8ed6b
#
_cell.length_a   1.000
_cell.length_b   1.000
_cell.length_c   1.000
_cell.angle_alpha   90.00
_cell.angle_beta   90.00
_cell.angle_gamma   90.00
#
_symmetry.space_group_name_H-M   'P 1'
#
loop_
_entity.id
_entity.type
_entity.pdbx_description
1 polymer ?
#
loop_
_entity_poly.entity_id
_entity_poly.type
_entity_poly.pdbx_seq_one_letter_code
_entity_poly.pdbx_strand_id
1 'polypeptide(L)'
;FRLYDPNKLLGDETDRGITLALIPRETPGLNVGRRHFPLNCTFMNGPLHGKEMFLPLSQLIGGEEYIGHGWRMLVECLSVGRAITLPSTSSGAAKLAAAATGAYSRIRKQFGLSIGRFEGVEEALARIAGNTYAAAALSQATAAAVDRGEKPAVPSAIAKYHATEMAREVGKDAMDVH
;
A
#
# COMPACT_ATOMS: atom_id res chain seq x y z
N PHE A 1 6.12 -8.89 -17.77
CA PHE A 1 5.60 -9.32 -19.07
C PHE A 1 5.24 -10.79 -19.07
N ARG A 2 4.46 -11.24 -20.04
CA ARG A 2 4.21 -12.66 -20.28
C ARG A 2 5.17 -13.13 -21.38
N LEU A 3 5.91 -14.17 -21.11
CA LEU A 3 6.93 -14.70 -22.02
C LEU A 3 6.33 -15.81 -22.87
N TYR A 4 6.52 -15.70 -24.18
CA TYR A 4 6.18 -16.72 -25.16
C TYR A 4 7.44 -17.20 -25.85
N ASP A 5 7.60 -18.51 -25.94
CA ASP A 5 8.74 -19.19 -26.58
C ASP A 5 8.24 -20.15 -27.67
N PRO A 6 7.86 -19.62 -28.85
CA PRO A 6 7.32 -20.45 -29.92
C PRO A 6 8.34 -21.45 -30.50
N ASN A 7 9.63 -21.17 -30.33
CA ASN A 7 10.71 -22.02 -30.81
C ASN A 7 11.23 -23.02 -29.75
N LYS A 8 10.64 -22.98 -28.55
CA LYS A 8 11.01 -23.88 -27.42
C LYS A 8 12.50 -23.86 -27.07
N LEU A 9 13.09 -22.67 -27.06
CA LEU A 9 14.51 -22.47 -26.74
C LEU A 9 14.79 -22.54 -25.25
N LEU A 10 13.74 -22.25 -24.44
CA LEU A 10 13.81 -22.14 -22.98
C LEU A 10 13.03 -23.27 -22.26
N GLY A 11 12.57 -24.27 -22.99
CA GLY A 11 11.83 -25.41 -22.44
C GLY A 11 10.68 -25.85 -23.34
N ASP A 12 9.95 -26.89 -22.92
CA ASP A 12 8.96 -27.58 -23.77
C ASP A 12 7.65 -26.81 -24.00
N GLU A 13 7.33 -25.81 -23.14
CA GLU A 13 6.09 -25.04 -23.20
C GLU A 13 6.28 -23.77 -24.01
N THR A 14 5.33 -23.44 -24.89
CA THR A 14 5.32 -22.21 -25.66
C THR A 14 4.97 -21.00 -24.80
N ASP A 15 4.04 -21.14 -23.87
CA ASP A 15 3.67 -20.11 -22.92
C ASP A 15 4.42 -20.31 -21.60
N ARG A 16 5.46 -19.52 -21.41
CA ARG A 16 6.33 -19.61 -20.23
C ARG A 16 5.81 -18.84 -19.02
N GLY A 17 4.71 -18.13 -19.17
CA GLY A 17 4.07 -17.42 -18.06
C GLY A 17 4.65 -16.02 -17.76
N ILE A 18 4.26 -15.47 -16.61
CA ILE A 18 4.68 -14.12 -16.16
C ILE A 18 6.14 -14.17 -15.71
N THR A 19 6.94 -13.31 -16.31
CA THR A 19 8.38 -13.21 -16.07
C THR A 19 8.74 -11.76 -15.74
N LEU A 20 9.67 -11.56 -14.82
CA LEU A 20 10.13 -10.24 -14.38
C LEU A 20 11.50 -9.92 -14.98
N ALA A 21 11.68 -8.68 -15.39
CA ALA A 21 12.97 -8.18 -15.88
C ALA A 21 13.26 -6.78 -15.35
N LEU A 22 14.53 -6.46 -15.19
CA LEU A 22 15.00 -5.12 -14.91
C LEU A 22 15.30 -4.43 -16.24
N ILE A 23 14.54 -3.41 -16.57
CA ILE A 23 14.64 -2.69 -17.84
C ILE A 23 15.25 -1.31 -17.59
N PRO A 24 16.47 -1.05 -18.07
CA PRO A 24 17.03 0.31 -18.00
C PRO A 24 16.13 1.31 -18.72
N ARG A 25 16.05 2.53 -18.16
CA ARG A 25 15.19 3.59 -18.71
C ARG A 25 15.53 3.94 -20.17
N GLU A 26 16.79 3.81 -20.52
CA GLU A 26 17.35 4.17 -21.83
C GLU A 26 17.23 3.04 -22.86
N THR A 27 16.56 1.93 -22.49
CA THR A 27 16.38 0.79 -23.41
C THR A 27 15.62 1.24 -24.66
N PRO A 28 16.17 1.02 -25.86
CA PRO A 28 15.50 1.36 -27.11
C PRO A 28 14.12 0.69 -27.20
N GLY A 29 13.10 1.42 -27.63
CA GLY A 29 11.74 0.95 -27.71
C GLY A 29 10.92 1.12 -26.41
N LEU A 30 11.53 1.50 -25.27
CA LEU A 30 10.83 1.87 -24.06
C LEU A 30 10.35 3.32 -24.14
N ASN A 31 9.05 3.52 -23.95
CA ASN A 31 8.44 4.84 -23.82
C ASN A 31 7.92 5.04 -22.40
N VAL A 32 8.50 5.99 -21.68
CA VAL A 32 8.04 6.44 -20.37
C VAL A 32 7.07 7.58 -20.58
N GLY A 33 5.81 7.34 -20.35
CA GLY A 33 4.74 8.30 -20.57
C GLY A 33 4.65 9.41 -19.53
N ARG A 34 3.60 10.18 -19.62
CA ARG A 34 3.35 11.33 -18.75
C ARG A 34 3.14 10.90 -17.30
N ARG A 35 3.77 11.63 -16.36
CA ARG A 35 3.53 11.46 -14.92
C ARG A 35 2.06 11.81 -14.58
N HIS A 36 1.46 11.02 -13.71
CA HIS A 36 0.14 11.29 -13.18
C HIS A 36 0.19 12.24 -11.97
N PHE A 37 -0.89 12.99 -11.77
CA PHE A 37 -1.06 13.92 -10.65
C PHE A 37 -2.38 13.63 -9.94
N PRO A 38 -2.52 12.50 -9.23
CA PRO A 38 -3.74 12.19 -8.49
C PRO A 38 -3.97 13.26 -7.42
N LEU A 39 -5.18 13.81 -7.37
CA LEU A 39 -5.56 14.90 -6.45
C LEU A 39 -4.61 16.11 -6.49
N ASN A 40 -4.04 16.42 -7.65
CA ASN A 40 -3.01 17.45 -7.85
C ASN A 40 -1.72 17.26 -7.01
N CYS A 41 -1.52 16.09 -6.44
CA CYS A 41 -0.29 15.76 -5.75
C CYS A 41 0.73 15.14 -6.72
N THR A 42 1.98 15.49 -6.55
CA THR A 42 3.07 14.86 -7.30
C THR A 42 3.18 13.39 -6.89
N PHE A 43 2.98 12.50 -7.82
CA PHE A 43 3.08 11.06 -7.61
C PHE A 43 3.97 10.42 -8.67
N MET A 44 4.86 9.52 -8.23
CA MET A 44 5.88 8.94 -9.10
C MET A 44 5.35 7.75 -9.89
N ASN A 45 4.25 7.94 -10.62
CA ASN A 45 3.74 6.94 -11.53
C ASN A 45 3.35 7.55 -12.88
N GLY A 46 3.27 6.69 -13.89
CA GLY A 46 2.87 7.02 -15.24
C GLY A 46 2.84 5.76 -16.09
N PRO A 47 2.23 5.80 -17.28
CA PRO A 47 2.20 4.66 -18.16
C PRO A 47 3.60 4.36 -18.73
N LEU A 48 3.86 3.07 -18.90
CA LEU A 48 5.06 2.56 -19.57
C LEU A 48 4.61 1.73 -20.78
N HIS A 49 5.23 1.97 -21.93
CA HIS A 49 4.98 1.22 -23.14
C HIS A 49 6.30 0.73 -23.72
N GLY A 50 6.36 -0.56 -24.04
CA GLY A 50 7.48 -1.17 -24.74
C GLY A 50 7.05 -1.67 -26.11
N LYS A 51 7.82 -1.35 -27.15
CA LYS A 51 7.61 -1.87 -28.50
C LYS A 51 8.95 -2.26 -29.14
N GLU A 52 9.01 -3.50 -29.60
CA GLU A 52 10.20 -4.03 -30.28
C GLU A 52 11.50 -3.85 -29.48
N MET A 53 11.39 -4.05 -28.15
CA MET A 53 12.52 -3.92 -27.23
C MET A 53 13.33 -5.20 -27.23
N PHE A 54 14.64 -5.10 -27.38
CA PHE A 54 15.55 -6.23 -27.12
C PHE A 54 15.91 -6.24 -25.63
N LEU A 55 15.66 -7.38 -24.97
CA LEU A 55 16.02 -7.61 -23.57
C LEU A 55 16.92 -8.84 -23.48
N PRO A 56 18.20 -8.68 -23.09
CA PRO A 56 19.06 -9.83 -22.81
C PRO A 56 18.50 -10.69 -21.67
N LEU A 57 18.67 -12.01 -21.74
CA LEU A 57 18.25 -12.93 -20.66
C LEU A 57 18.91 -12.59 -19.31
N SER A 58 20.10 -11.99 -19.33
CA SER A 58 20.80 -11.51 -18.14
C SER A 58 20.05 -10.40 -17.37
N GLN A 59 19.04 -9.76 -17.96
CA GLN A 59 18.17 -8.79 -17.31
C GLN A 59 16.96 -9.44 -16.63
N LEU A 60 16.76 -10.74 -16.76
CA LEU A 60 15.71 -11.45 -16.04
C LEU A 60 16.02 -11.48 -14.54
N ILE A 61 15.04 -11.08 -13.75
CA ILE A 61 15.18 -11.12 -12.29
C ILE A 61 15.12 -12.57 -11.82
N GLY A 62 16.20 -13.02 -11.18
CA GLY A 62 16.39 -14.41 -10.76
C GLY A 62 16.97 -15.33 -11.84
N GLY A 63 17.22 -14.80 -13.07
CA GLY A 63 17.76 -15.59 -14.18
C GLY A 63 16.73 -16.50 -14.86
N GLU A 64 17.21 -17.39 -15.70
CA GLU A 64 16.37 -18.27 -16.52
C GLU A 64 15.52 -19.24 -15.70
N GLU A 65 16.01 -19.67 -14.54
CA GLU A 65 15.30 -20.56 -13.63
C GLU A 65 14.00 -19.95 -13.08
N TYR A 66 13.89 -18.62 -13.09
CA TYR A 66 12.70 -17.88 -12.61
C TYR A 66 11.75 -17.45 -13.72
N ILE A 67 11.98 -17.92 -14.95
CA ILE A 67 11.04 -17.72 -16.04
C ILE A 67 9.68 -18.36 -15.67
N GLY A 68 8.61 -17.60 -15.83
CA GLY A 68 7.25 -18.01 -15.46
C GLY A 68 6.89 -17.88 -13.99
N HIS A 69 7.85 -17.60 -13.11
CA HIS A 69 7.62 -17.46 -11.67
C HIS A 69 7.38 -16.02 -11.21
N GLY A 70 7.31 -15.07 -12.13
CA GLY A 70 7.22 -13.63 -11.82
C GLY A 70 6.03 -13.24 -10.95
N TRP A 71 4.87 -13.87 -11.11
CA TRP A 71 3.72 -13.61 -10.26
C TRP A 71 3.98 -14.04 -8.80
N ARG A 72 4.52 -15.23 -8.63
CA ARG A 72 4.89 -15.75 -7.31
C ARG A 72 5.91 -14.83 -6.62
N MET A 73 6.97 -14.45 -7.34
CA MET A 73 8.01 -13.54 -6.84
C MET A 73 7.42 -12.20 -6.38
N LEU A 74 6.53 -11.62 -7.21
CA LEU A 74 5.88 -10.36 -6.89
C LEU A 74 5.02 -10.47 -5.62
N VAL A 75 4.21 -11.52 -5.51
CA VAL A 75 3.32 -11.71 -4.36
C VAL A 75 4.12 -11.98 -3.09
N GLU A 76 5.13 -12.83 -3.13
CA GLU A 76 5.97 -13.15 -1.98
C GLU A 76 6.73 -11.93 -1.46
N CYS A 77 7.32 -11.14 -2.35
CA CYS A 77 8.08 -9.95 -1.97
C CYS A 77 7.19 -8.79 -1.50
N LEU A 78 6.03 -8.58 -2.13
CA LEU A 78 5.16 -7.45 -1.78
C LEU A 78 4.18 -7.75 -0.64
N SER A 79 4.01 -9.01 -0.24
CA SER A 79 3.09 -9.37 0.86
C SER A 79 3.52 -8.75 2.19
N VAL A 80 4.82 -8.73 2.49
CA VAL A 80 5.37 -8.10 3.68
C VAL A 80 5.10 -6.59 3.69
N GLY A 81 5.32 -5.90 2.56
CA GLY A 81 4.99 -4.48 2.43
C GLY A 81 3.52 -4.17 2.68
N ARG A 82 2.60 -5.01 2.19
CA ARG A 82 1.16 -4.86 2.45
C ARG A 82 0.81 -5.09 3.91
N ALA A 83 1.48 -6.03 4.56
CA ALA A 83 1.26 -6.36 5.97
C ALA A 83 1.71 -5.24 6.92
N ILE A 84 2.76 -4.51 6.57
CA ILE A 84 3.45 -3.57 7.45
C ILE A 84 3.26 -2.14 6.98
N THR A 85 3.65 -1.81 5.74
CA THR A 85 3.75 -0.40 5.31
C THR A 85 2.40 0.30 5.24
N LEU A 86 1.39 -0.30 4.60
CA LEU A 86 0.07 0.32 4.48
C LEU A 86 -0.66 0.40 5.83
N PRO A 87 -0.75 -0.67 6.65
CA PRO A 87 -1.34 -0.58 7.97
C PRO A 87 -0.63 0.41 8.88
N SER A 88 0.71 0.49 8.84
CA SER A 88 1.49 1.43 9.65
C SER A 88 1.25 2.87 9.23
N THR A 89 1.21 3.16 7.93
CA THR A 89 0.90 4.51 7.42
C THR A 89 -0.51 4.93 7.82
N SER A 90 -1.49 4.04 7.65
CA SER A 90 -2.88 4.29 8.04
C SER A 90 -3.03 4.51 9.55
N SER A 91 -2.38 3.68 10.36
CA SER A 91 -2.35 3.82 11.82
C SER A 91 -1.64 5.11 12.25
N GLY A 92 -0.55 5.49 11.59
CA GLY A 92 0.16 6.75 11.85
C GLY A 92 -0.71 7.97 11.55
N ALA A 93 -1.39 7.99 10.41
CA ALA A 93 -2.33 9.05 10.04
C ALA A 93 -3.50 9.15 11.03
N ALA A 94 -4.07 8.02 11.44
CA ALA A 94 -5.13 7.98 12.44
C ALA A 94 -4.67 8.53 13.81
N LYS A 95 -3.47 8.18 14.27
CA LYS A 95 -2.88 8.71 15.51
C LYS A 95 -2.69 10.23 15.45
N LEU A 96 -2.20 10.74 14.31
CA LEU A 96 -2.05 12.18 14.12
C LEU A 96 -3.41 12.89 14.16
N ALA A 97 -4.40 12.37 13.44
CA ALA A 97 -5.76 12.90 13.44
C ALA A 97 -6.37 12.88 14.85
N ALA A 98 -6.24 11.77 15.58
CA ALA A 98 -6.73 11.66 16.95
C ALA A 98 -6.09 12.71 17.89
N ALA A 99 -4.78 12.88 17.82
CA ALA A 99 -4.07 13.85 18.64
C ALA A 99 -4.46 15.30 18.29
N ALA A 100 -4.50 15.65 17.01
CA ALA A 100 -4.83 16.99 16.54
C ALA A 100 -6.30 17.34 16.87
N THR A 101 -7.24 16.46 16.57
CA THR A 101 -8.67 16.68 16.81
C THR A 101 -8.99 16.74 18.31
N GLY A 102 -8.36 15.86 19.11
CA GLY A 102 -8.47 15.90 20.55
C GLY A 102 -7.95 17.20 21.16
N ALA A 103 -6.82 17.72 20.70
CA ALA A 103 -6.29 19.00 21.12
C ALA A 103 -7.21 20.16 20.68
N TYR A 104 -7.63 20.17 19.42
CA TYR A 104 -8.53 21.20 18.88
C TYR A 104 -9.84 21.26 19.65
N SER A 105 -10.48 20.13 19.92
CA SER A 105 -11.76 20.05 20.65
C SER A 105 -11.69 20.59 22.10
N ARG A 106 -10.51 20.59 22.70
CA ARG A 106 -10.26 21.17 24.03
C ARG A 106 -10.07 22.67 23.98
N ILE A 107 -9.49 23.21 22.93
CA ILE A 107 -9.14 24.62 22.79
C ILE A 107 -10.29 25.43 22.18
N ARG A 108 -10.90 24.88 21.11
CA ARG A 108 -12.01 25.54 20.41
C ARG A 108 -13.23 25.65 21.34
N LYS A 109 -13.79 26.85 21.44
CA LYS A 109 -14.97 27.12 22.24
C LYS A 109 -16.14 27.59 21.39
N GLN A 110 -17.31 27.11 21.71
CA GLN A 110 -18.59 27.60 21.22
C GLN A 110 -19.58 27.63 22.39
N PHE A 111 -20.47 28.61 22.41
CA PHE A 111 -21.45 28.81 23.51
C PHE A 111 -20.82 28.85 24.92
N GLY A 112 -19.58 29.37 25.01
CA GLY A 112 -18.84 29.47 26.26
C GLY A 112 -18.15 28.19 26.75
N LEU A 113 -18.29 27.05 26.03
CA LEU A 113 -17.72 25.76 26.38
C LEU A 113 -16.73 25.26 25.31
N SER A 114 -15.78 24.44 25.73
CA SER A 114 -14.96 23.67 24.76
C SER A 114 -15.85 22.75 23.97
N ILE A 115 -15.64 22.69 22.63
CA ILE A 115 -16.51 21.89 21.76
C ILE A 115 -16.47 20.39 22.10
N GLY A 116 -15.37 19.88 22.63
CA GLY A 116 -15.24 18.49 23.08
C GLY A 116 -16.13 18.11 24.26
N ARG A 117 -16.95 19.05 24.81
CA ARG A 117 -17.95 18.77 25.83
C ARG A 117 -19.37 18.62 25.28
N PHE A 118 -19.53 18.71 23.95
CA PHE A 118 -20.81 18.44 23.30
C PHE A 118 -20.90 16.98 22.94
N GLU A 119 -22.00 16.30 23.25
CA GLU A 119 -22.20 14.87 23.04
C GLU A 119 -21.89 14.41 21.61
N GLY A 120 -22.32 15.18 20.59
CA GLY A 120 -22.02 14.85 19.19
C GLY A 120 -20.52 14.89 18.86
N VAL A 121 -19.76 15.79 19.50
CA VAL A 121 -18.29 15.85 19.36
C VAL A 121 -17.63 14.72 20.15
N GLU A 122 -18.11 14.42 21.36
CA GLU A 122 -17.61 13.29 22.17
C GLU A 122 -17.79 11.96 21.45
N GLU A 123 -18.93 11.77 20.78
CA GLU A 123 -19.19 10.57 19.98
C GLU A 123 -18.18 10.43 18.83
N ALA A 124 -17.93 11.52 18.09
CA ALA A 124 -16.92 11.53 17.02
C ALA A 124 -15.50 11.22 17.56
N LEU A 125 -15.13 11.85 18.68
CA LEU A 125 -13.84 11.60 19.34
C LEU A 125 -13.71 10.15 19.83
N ALA A 126 -14.79 9.55 20.32
CA ALA A 126 -14.81 8.15 20.74
C ALA A 126 -14.58 7.20 19.55
N ARG A 127 -15.23 7.47 18.40
CA ARG A 127 -14.99 6.70 17.17
C ARG A 127 -13.55 6.86 16.67
N ILE A 128 -13.03 8.10 16.65
CA ILE A 128 -11.63 8.38 16.28
C ILE A 128 -10.67 7.58 17.17
N ALA A 129 -10.86 7.63 18.49
CA ALA A 129 -9.98 6.94 19.43
C ALA A 129 -10.07 5.41 19.29
N GLY A 130 -11.27 4.86 19.21
CA GLY A 130 -11.51 3.42 19.06
C GLY A 130 -10.91 2.86 17.76
N ASN A 131 -11.19 3.51 16.64
CA ASN A 131 -10.64 3.11 15.33
C ASN A 131 -9.11 3.24 15.29
N THR A 132 -8.56 4.29 15.87
CA THR A 132 -7.10 4.51 15.96
C THR A 132 -6.45 3.40 16.78
N TYR A 133 -7.04 3.04 17.93
CA TYR A 133 -6.54 1.97 18.78
C TYR A 133 -6.58 0.62 18.07
N ALA A 134 -7.71 0.28 17.43
CA ALA A 134 -7.87 -0.97 16.70
C ALA A 134 -6.90 -1.08 15.53
N ALA A 135 -6.73 -0.01 14.74
CA ALA A 135 -5.77 0.03 13.63
C ALA A 135 -4.31 -0.15 14.12
N ALA A 136 -3.96 0.48 15.24
CA ALA A 136 -2.63 0.34 15.84
C ALA A 136 -2.37 -1.07 16.34
N ALA A 137 -3.32 -1.68 17.05
CA ALA A 137 -3.22 -3.04 17.56
C ALA A 137 -3.07 -4.06 16.42
N LEU A 138 -3.87 -3.92 15.36
CA LEU A 138 -3.83 -4.78 14.19
C LEU A 138 -2.48 -4.68 13.45
N SER A 139 -1.97 -3.45 13.28
CA SER A 139 -0.67 -3.21 12.67
C SER A 139 0.46 -3.84 13.47
N GLN A 140 0.46 -3.69 14.80
CA GLN A 140 1.46 -4.27 15.68
C GLN A 140 1.42 -5.80 15.69
N ALA A 141 0.21 -6.39 15.76
CA ALA A 141 0.05 -7.84 15.74
C ALA A 141 0.61 -8.47 14.46
N THR A 142 0.35 -7.82 13.30
CA THR A 142 0.85 -8.29 12.01
C THR A 142 2.37 -8.16 11.91
N ALA A 143 2.93 -7.03 12.36
CA ALA A 143 4.38 -6.82 12.39
C ALA A 143 5.08 -7.84 13.29
N ALA A 144 4.54 -8.09 14.49
CA ALA A 144 5.08 -9.08 15.41
C ALA A 144 5.05 -10.52 14.84
N ALA A 145 4.05 -10.87 14.03
CA ALA A 145 4.03 -12.16 13.33
C ALA A 145 5.18 -12.27 12.32
N VAL A 146 5.43 -11.20 11.55
CA VAL A 146 6.55 -11.15 10.61
C VAL A 146 7.90 -11.23 11.32
N ASP A 147 8.08 -10.54 12.46
CA ASP A 147 9.30 -10.57 13.27
C ASP A 147 9.61 -11.98 13.80
N ARG A 148 8.58 -12.81 14.02
CA ARG A 148 8.73 -14.23 14.37
C ARG A 148 9.04 -15.13 13.16
N GLY A 149 9.22 -14.58 11.97
CA GLY A 149 9.46 -15.31 10.73
C GLY A 149 8.21 -15.96 10.12
N GLU A 150 7.02 -15.62 10.60
CA GLU A 150 5.76 -16.09 10.04
C GLU A 150 5.46 -15.41 8.69
N LYS A 151 4.67 -16.08 7.86
CA LYS A 151 4.14 -15.52 6.60
C LYS A 151 2.63 -15.28 6.72
N PRO A 152 2.20 -14.25 7.44
CA PRO A 152 0.80 -14.07 7.83
C PRO A 152 -0.07 -13.54 6.68
N ALA A 153 -0.35 -14.36 5.65
CA ALA A 153 -1.10 -13.93 4.46
C ALA A 153 -2.52 -13.42 4.79
N VAL A 154 -3.28 -14.16 5.58
CA VAL A 154 -4.64 -13.78 5.98
C VAL A 154 -4.63 -12.60 6.95
N PRO A 155 -3.87 -12.60 8.05
CA PRO A 155 -3.74 -11.43 8.92
C PRO A 155 -3.29 -10.17 8.17
N SER A 156 -2.38 -10.29 7.20
CA SER A 156 -1.94 -9.17 6.36
C SER A 156 -3.06 -8.57 5.52
N ALA A 157 -3.89 -9.41 4.92
CA ALA A 157 -5.04 -8.96 4.14
C ALA A 157 -6.07 -8.24 5.04
N ILE A 158 -6.35 -8.78 6.22
CA ILE A 158 -7.22 -8.19 7.24
C ILE A 158 -6.65 -6.83 7.68
N ALA A 159 -5.35 -6.79 8.02
CA ALA A 159 -4.70 -5.57 8.46
C ALA A 159 -4.75 -4.47 7.40
N LYS A 160 -4.41 -4.80 6.16
CA LYS A 160 -4.47 -3.85 5.05
C LYS A 160 -5.87 -3.28 4.86
N TYR A 161 -6.89 -4.13 4.79
CA TYR A 161 -8.26 -3.70 4.56
C TYR A 161 -8.78 -2.84 5.71
N HIS A 162 -8.77 -3.37 6.92
CA HIS A 162 -9.36 -2.67 8.07
C HIS A 162 -8.60 -1.41 8.47
N ALA A 163 -7.27 -1.42 8.45
CA ALA A 163 -6.51 -0.22 8.81
C ALA A 163 -6.75 0.93 7.83
N THR A 164 -6.88 0.64 6.52
CA THR A 164 -7.16 1.68 5.53
C THR A 164 -8.59 2.21 5.64
N GLU A 165 -9.60 1.36 5.88
CA GLU A 165 -10.98 1.81 6.08
C GLU A 165 -11.15 2.59 7.39
N MET A 166 -10.56 2.11 8.50
CA MET A 166 -10.55 2.83 9.77
C MET A 166 -9.89 4.21 9.65
N ALA A 167 -8.79 4.34 8.90
CA ALA A 167 -8.14 5.62 8.67
C ALA A 167 -9.03 6.60 7.89
N ARG A 168 -9.84 6.11 6.95
CA ARG A 168 -10.83 6.94 6.23
C ARG A 168 -11.90 7.46 7.17
N GLU A 169 -12.47 6.60 8.00
CA GLU A 169 -13.49 7.00 8.98
C GLU A 169 -12.93 7.99 10.00
N VAL A 170 -11.73 7.75 10.51
CA VAL A 170 -11.03 8.69 11.40
C VAL A 170 -10.80 10.04 10.73
N GLY A 171 -10.36 10.04 9.47
CA GLY A 171 -10.16 11.27 8.70
C GLY A 171 -11.46 12.06 8.51
N LYS A 172 -12.55 11.38 8.19
CA LYS A 172 -13.87 11.99 8.03
C LYS A 172 -14.37 12.60 9.35
N ASP A 173 -14.40 11.81 10.42
CA ASP A 173 -14.82 12.30 11.74
C ASP A 173 -13.94 13.49 12.22
N ALA A 174 -12.63 13.42 11.96
CA ALA A 174 -11.73 14.52 12.30
C ALA A 174 -12.05 15.80 11.52
N MET A 175 -12.33 15.70 10.23
CA MET A 175 -12.72 16.85 9.39
C MET A 175 -14.06 17.44 9.83
N ASP A 176 -15.01 16.60 10.25
CA ASP A 176 -16.32 17.05 10.71
C ASP A 176 -16.22 17.82 12.05
N VAL A 177 -15.22 17.55 12.88
CA VAL A 177 -14.98 18.25 14.16
C VAL A 177 -14.23 19.57 13.97
N HIS A 178 -13.36 19.70 12.94
CA HIS A 178 -12.58 20.92 12.67
C HIS A 178 -13.35 21.98 11.90
#